data_c75a1343ad88ef03a752e335b026e531
#
_entry.id   c75a1343ad88ef03a752e335b026e531
#
_cell.length_a   1.000
_cell.length_b   1.000
_cell.length_c   1.000
_cell.angle_alpha   90.00
_cell.angle_beta   90.00
_cell.angle_gamma   90.00
#
_symmetry.space_group_name_H-M   'P 1'
#
loop_
_entity.id
_entity.type
_entity.pdbx_description
1 polymer ?
#
loop_
_entity_poly.entity_id
_entity_poly.type
_entity_poly.pdbx_seq_one_letter_code
_entity_poly.pdbx_strand_id
1 'polypeptide(L)'
;MIVVIKDLYTLKSWEDQDTESLAFHLNNKKICDNCRDGLPYPYTKGNARFFIKQAQEKTDISDFCITVGGEAIGNIGFVRGTDVERFNAEVGYWISEKYWNQGIVSDALTEAIQYYFAHTEVIRIFATVYEYNPASMRVLEKAGFRKTGIFRKACYKNGQFIDAHHFELVADKKLEENQKE
;
A
#
# COMPACT_ATOMS: atom_id res chain seq x y z
N MET A 1 -14.02 9.90 -4.18
CA MET A 1 -13.39 11.23 -3.95
C MET A 1 -11.98 11.21 -4.56
N ILE A 2 -11.60 12.27 -5.27
CA ILE A 2 -10.24 12.46 -5.80
C ILE A 2 -9.38 13.03 -4.69
N VAL A 3 -8.20 12.46 -4.48
CA VAL A 3 -7.24 12.88 -3.43
C VAL A 3 -6.09 13.67 -4.05
N VAL A 4 -5.49 13.14 -5.12
CA VAL A 4 -4.36 13.76 -5.83
C VAL A 4 -4.52 13.55 -7.33
N ILE A 5 -4.24 14.59 -8.12
CA ILE A 5 -4.15 14.51 -9.59
C ILE A 5 -2.72 14.86 -9.98
N LYS A 6 -2.08 13.97 -10.74
CA LYS A 6 -0.76 14.15 -11.36
C LYS A 6 -0.88 13.93 -12.87
N ASP A 7 0.13 14.34 -13.61
CA ASP A 7 0.13 14.21 -15.08
C ASP A 7 -0.04 12.74 -15.56
N LEU A 8 0.52 11.80 -14.80
CA LEU A 8 0.54 10.38 -15.17
C LEU A 8 -0.52 9.53 -14.47
N TYR A 9 -1.05 9.97 -13.32
CA TYR A 9 -2.00 9.17 -12.53
C TYR A 9 -2.89 10.04 -11.64
N THR A 10 -3.95 9.44 -11.13
CA THR A 10 -4.80 10.03 -10.08
C THR A 10 -4.88 9.08 -8.90
N LEU A 11 -4.80 9.62 -7.68
CA LEU A 11 -5.17 8.91 -6.45
C LEU A 11 -6.60 9.29 -6.08
N LYS A 12 -7.45 8.29 -5.89
CA LYS A 12 -8.84 8.47 -5.47
C LYS A 12 -9.29 7.38 -4.50
N SER A 13 -10.45 7.56 -3.87
CA SER A 13 -11.13 6.46 -3.20
C SER A 13 -11.67 5.45 -4.21
N TRP A 14 -11.79 4.19 -3.78
CA TRP A 14 -12.36 3.12 -4.61
C TRP A 14 -13.86 3.37 -4.89
N GLU A 15 -14.29 3.03 -6.09
CA GLU A 15 -15.67 3.15 -6.57
C GLU A 15 -16.11 1.86 -7.27
N ASP A 16 -17.41 1.58 -7.29
CA ASP A 16 -17.95 0.33 -7.86
C ASP A 16 -17.57 0.13 -9.34
N GLN A 17 -17.43 1.23 -10.09
CA GLN A 17 -16.98 1.20 -11.49
C GLN A 17 -15.55 0.65 -11.67
N ASP A 18 -14.72 0.63 -10.61
CA ASP A 18 -13.35 0.13 -10.66
C ASP A 18 -13.28 -1.40 -10.60
N THR A 19 -14.42 -2.09 -10.39
CA THR A 19 -14.48 -3.54 -10.18
C THR A 19 -13.83 -4.35 -11.31
N GLU A 20 -14.10 -3.97 -12.57
CA GLU A 20 -13.62 -4.72 -13.73
C GLU A 20 -12.10 -4.59 -13.86
N SER A 21 -11.57 -3.36 -13.77
CA SER A 21 -10.14 -3.10 -13.88
C SER A 21 -9.37 -3.69 -12.69
N LEU A 22 -9.90 -3.58 -11.46
CA LEU A 22 -9.30 -4.21 -10.29
C LEU A 22 -9.20 -5.72 -10.47
N ALA A 23 -10.29 -6.39 -10.87
CA ALA A 23 -10.29 -7.83 -11.08
C ALA A 23 -9.31 -8.25 -12.18
N PHE A 24 -9.22 -7.48 -13.26
CA PHE A 24 -8.32 -7.75 -14.38
C PHE A 24 -6.85 -7.62 -13.97
N HIS A 25 -6.46 -6.49 -13.38
CA HIS A 25 -5.07 -6.20 -13.09
C HIS A 25 -4.51 -6.99 -11.91
N LEU A 26 -5.33 -7.25 -10.88
CA LEU A 26 -4.89 -7.99 -9.70
C LEU A 26 -4.90 -9.52 -9.90
N ASN A 27 -5.59 -10.02 -10.93
CA ASN A 27 -5.53 -11.44 -11.29
C ASN A 27 -4.19 -11.77 -11.98
N ASN A 28 -3.10 -11.50 -11.30
CA ASN A 28 -1.72 -11.70 -11.77
C ASN A 28 -0.91 -12.41 -10.69
N LYS A 29 -0.42 -13.61 -11.02
CA LYS A 29 0.34 -14.42 -10.06
C LYS A 29 1.61 -13.74 -9.57
N LYS A 30 2.30 -12.96 -10.39
CA LYS A 30 3.51 -12.23 -10.00
C LYS A 30 3.22 -11.16 -8.94
N ILE A 31 2.01 -10.56 -8.98
CA ILE A 31 1.55 -9.63 -7.94
C ILE A 31 1.22 -10.43 -6.68
N CYS A 32 0.42 -11.49 -6.81
CA CYS A 32 -0.03 -12.31 -5.68
C CYS A 32 1.15 -12.95 -4.93
N ASP A 33 2.20 -13.37 -5.62
CA ASP A 33 3.40 -13.95 -5.01
C ASP A 33 4.15 -12.94 -4.11
N ASN A 34 3.95 -11.65 -4.33
CA ASN A 34 4.51 -10.57 -3.52
C ASN A 34 3.55 -10.03 -2.45
N CYS A 35 2.33 -10.57 -2.38
CA CYS A 35 1.31 -10.20 -1.41
C CYS A 35 1.13 -11.28 -0.35
N ARG A 36 0.40 -10.94 0.73
CA ARG A 36 0.00 -11.92 1.75
C ARG A 36 -0.98 -12.94 1.19
N ASP A 37 -1.06 -14.12 1.79
CA ASP A 37 -1.95 -15.21 1.36
C ASP A 37 -3.45 -14.89 1.53
N GLY A 38 -3.78 -13.84 2.27
CA GLY A 38 -5.14 -13.30 2.31
C GLY A 38 -5.64 -12.72 0.98
N LEU A 39 -4.73 -12.43 0.02
CA LEU A 39 -5.10 -12.08 -1.33
C LEU A 39 -5.34 -13.35 -2.15
N PRO A 40 -6.59 -13.62 -2.58
CA PRO A 40 -6.91 -14.85 -3.31
C PRO A 40 -6.30 -14.85 -4.72
N TYR A 41 -5.96 -16.06 -5.19
CA TYR A 41 -5.61 -16.29 -6.59
C TYR A 41 -6.27 -17.60 -7.09
N PRO A 42 -7.01 -17.59 -8.21
CA PRO A 42 -7.31 -16.46 -9.10
C PRO A 42 -8.12 -15.34 -8.42
N TYR A 43 -7.87 -14.08 -8.81
CA TYR A 43 -8.61 -12.94 -8.30
C TYR A 43 -9.83 -12.65 -9.18
N THR A 44 -11.02 -12.71 -8.59
CA THR A 44 -12.29 -12.64 -9.32
C THR A 44 -12.97 -11.29 -9.16
N LYS A 45 -13.99 -11.01 -10.02
CA LYS A 45 -14.86 -9.82 -9.84
C LYS A 45 -15.61 -9.83 -8.50
N GLY A 46 -15.92 -11.03 -7.96
CA GLY A 46 -16.51 -11.14 -6.63
C GLY A 46 -15.56 -10.65 -5.54
N ASN A 47 -14.27 -11.02 -5.62
CA ASN A 47 -13.25 -10.53 -4.72
C ASN A 47 -13.08 -9.01 -4.84
N ALA A 48 -13.09 -8.47 -6.07
CA ALA A 48 -12.98 -7.04 -6.32
C ALA A 48 -14.13 -6.25 -5.69
N ARG A 49 -15.39 -6.69 -5.90
CA ARG A 49 -16.57 -6.06 -5.28
C ARG A 49 -16.49 -6.08 -3.76
N PHE A 50 -16.09 -7.21 -3.19
CA PHE A 50 -15.94 -7.35 -1.74
C PHE A 50 -14.90 -6.37 -1.18
N PHE A 51 -13.72 -6.29 -1.82
CA PHE A 51 -12.68 -5.36 -1.43
C PHE A 51 -13.13 -3.89 -1.53
N ILE A 52 -13.74 -3.51 -2.67
CA ILE A 52 -14.21 -2.13 -2.90
C ILE A 52 -15.25 -1.75 -1.84
N LYS A 53 -16.21 -2.64 -1.56
CA LYS A 53 -17.20 -2.42 -0.51
C LYS A 53 -16.54 -2.19 0.85
N GLN A 54 -15.58 -3.02 1.23
CA GLN A 54 -14.84 -2.85 2.49
C GLN A 54 -14.07 -1.51 2.53
N ALA A 55 -13.47 -1.10 1.41
CA ALA A 55 -12.76 0.18 1.32
C ALA A 55 -13.72 1.39 1.46
N GLN A 56 -14.94 1.28 0.91
CA GLN A 56 -15.98 2.32 1.01
C GLN A 56 -16.62 2.42 2.41
N GLU A 57 -16.66 1.32 3.16
CA GLU A 57 -17.22 1.28 4.52
C GLU A 57 -16.30 1.90 5.58
N LYS A 58 -15.04 2.16 5.25
CA LYS A 58 -14.09 2.81 6.17
C LYS A 58 -14.41 4.30 6.33
N THR A 59 -14.27 4.79 7.54
CA THR A 59 -14.53 6.19 7.90
C THR A 59 -13.45 7.15 7.41
N ASP A 60 -12.25 6.66 7.21
CA ASP A 60 -11.08 7.37 6.71
C ASP A 60 -10.60 6.76 5.39
N ILE A 61 -9.92 7.56 4.57
CA ILE A 61 -9.28 7.06 3.35
C ILE A 61 -7.98 6.35 3.74
N SER A 62 -8.08 5.05 3.89
CA SER A 62 -6.93 4.18 4.15
C SER A 62 -6.56 3.29 2.95
N ASP A 63 -7.40 3.25 1.91
CA ASP A 63 -7.16 2.54 0.65
C ASP A 63 -7.28 3.51 -0.53
N PHE A 64 -6.14 3.78 -1.16
CA PHE A 64 -6.03 4.69 -2.31
C PHE A 64 -5.98 3.89 -3.60
N CYS A 65 -6.97 4.10 -4.46
CA CYS A 65 -6.96 3.60 -5.83
C CYS A 65 -6.00 4.44 -6.68
N ILE A 66 -5.05 3.81 -7.36
CA ILE A 66 -4.20 4.44 -8.37
C ILE A 66 -4.88 4.25 -9.72
N THR A 67 -5.16 5.34 -10.44
CA THR A 67 -5.75 5.26 -11.79
C THR A 67 -4.87 5.94 -12.82
N VAL A 68 -4.86 5.40 -14.05
CA VAL A 68 -4.26 6.00 -15.24
C VAL A 68 -5.30 6.00 -16.35
N GLY A 69 -5.59 7.18 -16.92
CA GLY A 69 -6.63 7.31 -17.93
C GLY A 69 -8.03 6.89 -17.45
N GLY A 70 -8.27 6.95 -16.13
CA GLY A 70 -9.54 6.51 -15.51
C GLY A 70 -9.59 5.01 -15.19
N GLU A 71 -8.60 4.21 -15.58
CA GLU A 71 -8.51 2.78 -15.29
C GLU A 71 -7.81 2.55 -13.92
N ALA A 72 -8.42 1.79 -13.02
CA ALA A 72 -7.82 1.43 -11.73
C ALA A 72 -6.72 0.39 -11.93
N ILE A 73 -5.47 0.78 -11.69
CA ILE A 73 -4.27 0.00 -11.98
C ILE A 73 -3.47 -0.44 -10.76
N GLY A 74 -3.84 0.03 -9.58
CA GLY A 74 -3.11 -0.27 -8.35
C GLY A 74 -3.82 0.18 -7.09
N ASN A 75 -3.26 -0.19 -5.95
CA ASN A 75 -3.72 0.20 -4.62
C ASN A 75 -2.55 0.57 -3.72
N ILE A 76 -2.77 1.53 -2.84
CA ILE A 76 -1.95 1.78 -1.67
C ILE A 76 -2.89 1.72 -0.47
N GLY A 77 -2.62 0.79 0.45
CA GLY A 77 -3.46 0.57 1.62
C GLY A 77 -2.69 0.77 2.92
N PHE A 78 -3.31 1.42 3.90
CA PHE A 78 -2.78 1.58 5.26
C PHE A 78 -3.64 0.80 6.24
N VAL A 79 -2.99 0.02 7.09
CA VAL A 79 -3.64 -0.71 8.19
C VAL A 79 -3.13 -0.12 9.50
N ARG A 80 -4.00 0.62 10.19
CA ARG A 80 -3.69 1.25 11.46
C ARG A 80 -3.54 0.21 12.55
N GLY A 81 -2.55 0.38 13.41
CA GLY A 81 -2.38 -0.38 14.64
C GLY A 81 -3.46 -0.07 15.69
N THR A 82 -3.50 -0.88 16.70
CA THR A 82 -4.45 -0.76 17.83
C THR A 82 -3.70 -0.65 19.15
N ASP A 83 -4.40 -0.27 20.20
CA ASP A 83 -3.87 -0.17 21.57
C ASP A 83 -2.58 0.69 21.62
N VAL A 84 -1.49 0.16 22.12
CA VAL A 84 -0.19 0.87 22.23
C VAL A 84 0.42 1.20 20.87
N GLU A 85 0.02 0.53 19.81
CA GLU A 85 0.47 0.76 18.43
C GLU A 85 -0.48 1.66 17.62
N ARG A 86 -1.49 2.28 18.23
CA ARG A 86 -2.53 3.06 17.56
C ARG A 86 -2.04 4.24 16.71
N PHE A 87 -0.82 4.70 16.94
CA PHE A 87 -0.17 5.75 16.15
C PHE A 87 0.75 5.22 15.05
N ASN A 88 0.75 3.91 14.83
CA ASN A 88 1.46 3.27 13.72
C ASN A 88 0.49 2.84 12.63
N ALA A 89 0.97 2.73 11.40
CA ALA A 89 0.26 2.06 10.32
C ALA A 89 1.21 1.20 9.49
N GLU A 90 0.77 0.04 9.07
CA GLU A 90 1.45 -0.75 8.05
C GLU A 90 0.95 -0.31 6.67
N VAL A 91 1.87 -0.06 5.74
CA VAL A 91 1.53 0.22 4.35
C VAL A 91 1.81 -1.00 3.47
N GLY A 92 0.83 -1.32 2.63
CA GLY A 92 0.96 -2.28 1.53
C GLY A 92 0.52 -1.64 0.22
N TYR A 93 1.11 -2.07 -0.88
CA TYR A 93 0.75 -1.57 -2.20
C TYR A 93 1.01 -2.61 -3.28
N TRP A 94 0.28 -2.44 -4.38
CA TRP A 94 0.54 -3.14 -5.62
C TRP A 94 0.21 -2.23 -6.80
N ILE A 95 0.82 -2.51 -7.94
CA ILE A 95 0.50 -1.89 -9.22
C ILE A 95 0.53 -2.95 -10.33
N SER A 96 -0.31 -2.79 -11.33
CA SER A 96 -0.39 -3.67 -12.49
C SER A 96 0.98 -3.84 -13.15
N GLU A 97 1.32 -5.06 -13.58
CA GLU A 97 2.59 -5.40 -14.24
C GLU A 97 2.87 -4.51 -15.45
N LYS A 98 1.83 -4.11 -16.19
CA LYS A 98 1.93 -3.20 -17.33
C LYS A 98 2.59 -1.85 -16.98
N TYR A 99 2.50 -1.43 -15.71
CA TYR A 99 2.99 -0.14 -15.23
C TYR A 99 4.23 -0.25 -14.33
N TRP A 100 4.88 -1.43 -14.29
CA TRP A 100 6.12 -1.61 -13.55
C TRP A 100 7.25 -0.77 -14.15
N ASN A 101 8.23 -0.38 -13.32
CA ASN A 101 9.43 0.39 -13.68
C ASN A 101 9.16 1.78 -14.29
N GLN A 102 7.95 2.33 -14.17
CA GLN A 102 7.59 3.65 -14.67
C GLN A 102 7.60 4.74 -13.57
N GLY A 103 7.93 4.39 -12.34
CA GLY A 103 8.00 5.33 -11.22
C GLY A 103 6.66 5.68 -10.58
N ILE A 104 5.53 5.32 -11.20
CA ILE A 104 4.17 5.70 -10.76
C ILE A 104 3.94 5.32 -9.30
N VAL A 105 4.21 4.05 -8.90
CA VAL A 105 3.93 3.61 -7.53
C VAL A 105 4.82 4.32 -6.50
N SER A 106 6.06 4.68 -6.84
CA SER A 106 6.94 5.40 -5.90
C SER A 106 6.43 6.82 -5.64
N ASP A 107 6.00 7.53 -6.68
CA ASP A 107 5.46 8.87 -6.58
C ASP A 107 4.08 8.85 -5.89
N ALA A 108 3.20 7.94 -6.31
CA ALA A 108 1.89 7.74 -5.71
C ALA A 108 1.97 7.38 -4.21
N LEU A 109 2.94 6.56 -3.80
CA LEU A 109 3.18 6.21 -2.41
C LEU A 109 3.58 7.43 -1.59
N THR A 110 4.46 8.29 -2.14
CA THR A 110 4.86 9.54 -1.47
C THR A 110 3.67 10.45 -1.22
N GLU A 111 2.81 10.66 -2.22
CA GLU A 111 1.61 11.47 -2.11
C GLU A 111 0.60 10.88 -1.11
N ALA A 112 0.37 9.58 -1.17
CA ALA A 112 -0.53 8.88 -0.24
C ALA A 112 -0.06 8.99 1.22
N ILE A 113 1.27 8.88 1.46
CA ILE A 113 1.87 9.02 2.79
C ILE A 113 1.68 10.45 3.32
N GLN A 114 1.96 11.47 2.49
CA GLN A 114 1.78 12.87 2.89
C GLN A 114 0.32 13.14 3.25
N TYR A 115 -0.62 12.67 2.41
CA TYR A 115 -2.04 12.78 2.70
C TYR A 115 -2.40 12.07 4.00
N TYR A 116 -1.94 10.82 4.20
CA TYR A 116 -2.28 10.02 5.36
C TYR A 116 -1.75 10.62 6.66
N PHE A 117 -0.50 11.10 6.67
CA PHE A 117 0.03 11.82 7.81
C PHE A 117 -0.73 13.14 8.12
N ALA A 118 -1.17 13.86 7.09
CA ALA A 118 -1.88 15.13 7.27
C ALA A 118 -3.30 14.95 7.84
N HIS A 119 -3.94 13.78 7.57
CA HIS A 119 -5.36 13.56 7.91
C HIS A 119 -5.57 12.51 9.00
N THR A 120 -4.52 11.99 9.61
CA THR A 120 -4.60 11.01 10.70
C THR A 120 -3.63 11.36 11.82
N GLU A 121 -3.79 10.74 12.98
CA GLU A 121 -2.86 10.86 14.10
C GLU A 121 -1.62 9.93 13.98
N VAL A 122 -1.51 9.18 12.89
CA VAL A 122 -0.38 8.28 12.66
C VAL A 122 0.92 9.09 12.59
N ILE A 123 1.93 8.62 13.31
CA ILE A 123 3.27 9.23 13.36
C ILE A 123 4.35 8.34 12.74
N ARG A 124 4.05 7.05 12.57
CA ARG A 124 4.98 6.08 12.01
C ARG A 124 4.28 5.17 11.02
N ILE A 125 4.84 5.05 9.82
CA ILE A 125 4.41 4.09 8.82
C ILE A 125 5.53 3.07 8.64
N PHE A 126 5.18 1.79 8.58
CA PHE A 126 6.14 0.72 8.32
C PHE A 126 5.65 -0.19 7.19
N ALA A 127 6.58 -0.94 6.60
CA ALA A 127 6.31 -1.92 5.56
C ALA A 127 7.18 -3.15 5.73
N THR A 128 6.64 -4.29 5.34
CA THR A 128 7.34 -5.56 5.29
C THR A 128 7.47 -6.02 3.84
N VAL A 129 8.68 -6.30 3.38
CA VAL A 129 8.98 -6.74 2.02
C VAL A 129 9.66 -8.10 2.03
N TYR A 130 9.21 -9.01 1.19
CA TYR A 130 9.85 -10.33 1.02
C TYR A 130 11.23 -10.19 0.36
N GLU A 131 12.19 -11.02 0.79
CA GLU A 131 13.60 -10.97 0.36
C GLU A 131 13.79 -10.97 -1.17
N TYR A 132 12.90 -11.62 -1.89
CA TYR A 132 12.95 -11.74 -3.36
C TYR A 132 12.32 -10.56 -4.11
N ASN A 133 11.85 -9.50 -3.41
CA ASN A 133 11.23 -8.33 -4.03
C ASN A 133 12.07 -7.04 -3.90
N PRO A 134 13.26 -6.97 -4.51
CA PRO A 134 14.09 -5.76 -4.42
C PRO A 134 13.45 -4.54 -5.09
N ALA A 135 12.49 -4.74 -5.99
CA ALA A 135 11.75 -3.64 -6.61
C ALA A 135 10.92 -2.87 -5.59
N SER A 136 10.18 -3.57 -4.72
CA SER A 136 9.42 -2.95 -3.63
C SER A 136 10.34 -2.25 -2.62
N MET A 137 11.52 -2.84 -2.31
CA MET A 137 12.50 -2.19 -1.42
C MET A 137 12.93 -0.83 -1.98
N ARG A 138 13.24 -0.74 -3.29
CA ARG A 138 13.59 0.53 -3.96
C ARG A 138 12.44 1.54 -3.97
N VAL A 139 11.19 1.08 -4.06
CA VAL A 139 10.01 1.96 -3.98
C VAL A 139 9.95 2.61 -2.60
N LEU A 140 10.12 1.84 -1.53
CA LEU A 140 10.12 2.36 -0.15
C LEU A 140 11.28 3.32 0.10
N GLU A 141 12.50 2.97 -0.32
CA GLU A 141 13.67 3.85 -0.20
C GLU A 141 13.44 5.20 -0.90
N LYS A 142 12.87 5.19 -2.11
CA LYS A 142 12.52 6.42 -2.85
C LYS A 142 11.44 7.25 -2.14
N ALA A 143 10.52 6.60 -1.44
CA ALA A 143 9.49 7.27 -0.64
C ALA A 143 10.00 7.73 0.74
N GLY A 144 11.32 7.60 1.01
CA GLY A 144 11.95 8.10 2.23
C GLY A 144 11.99 7.11 3.40
N PHE A 145 11.58 5.85 3.19
CA PHE A 145 11.69 4.84 4.24
C PHE A 145 13.15 4.44 4.45
N ARG A 146 13.49 4.20 5.70
CA ARG A 146 14.76 3.53 6.07
C ARG A 146 14.53 2.06 6.36
N LYS A 147 15.46 1.21 5.97
CA LYS A 147 15.48 -0.20 6.36
C LYS A 147 15.90 -0.33 7.82
N THR A 148 15.08 -1.02 8.61
CA THR A 148 15.31 -1.19 10.05
C THR A 148 15.82 -2.57 10.44
N GLY A 149 15.62 -3.58 9.59
CA GLY A 149 16.09 -4.92 9.89
C GLY A 149 15.67 -5.97 8.88
N ILE A 150 16.17 -7.19 9.14
CA ILE A 150 15.80 -8.41 8.43
C ILE A 150 15.37 -9.43 9.47
N PHE A 151 14.14 -9.91 9.36
CA PHE A 151 13.61 -10.99 10.17
C PHE A 151 13.75 -12.29 9.40
N ARG A 152 14.67 -13.12 9.83
CA ARG A 152 15.03 -14.36 9.14
C ARG A 152 13.91 -15.38 9.26
N LYS A 153 13.55 -15.99 8.12
CA LYS A 153 12.52 -17.04 8.03
C LYS A 153 11.17 -16.64 8.66
N ALA A 154 10.90 -15.33 8.67
CA ALA A 154 9.71 -14.77 9.33
C ALA A 154 8.42 -15.01 8.55
N CYS A 155 8.50 -15.31 7.27
CA CYS A 155 7.34 -15.58 6.43
C CYS A 155 7.41 -16.96 5.79
N TYR A 156 6.25 -17.60 5.61
CA TYR A 156 6.11 -18.82 4.81
C TYR A 156 5.29 -18.48 3.57
N LYS A 157 5.86 -18.63 2.39
CA LYS A 157 5.22 -18.30 1.11
C LYS A 157 5.58 -19.31 0.05
N ASN A 158 4.59 -19.78 -0.73
CA ASN A 158 4.81 -20.73 -1.82
C ASN A 158 5.64 -21.97 -1.42
N GLY A 159 5.40 -22.52 -0.21
CA GLY A 159 6.10 -23.71 0.27
C GLY A 159 7.48 -23.45 0.86
N GLN A 160 7.91 -22.21 1.02
CA GLN A 160 9.25 -21.87 1.51
C GLN A 160 9.21 -20.85 2.66
N PHE A 161 10.15 -21.00 3.60
CA PHE A 161 10.44 -19.97 4.60
C PHE A 161 11.34 -18.91 3.98
N ILE A 162 10.91 -17.65 4.04
CA ILE A 162 11.59 -16.51 3.45
C ILE A 162 11.87 -15.43 4.49
N ASP A 163 12.90 -14.64 4.24
CA ASP A 163 13.23 -13.51 5.08
C ASP A 163 12.30 -12.31 4.80
N ALA A 164 11.99 -11.56 5.84
CA ALA A 164 11.19 -10.35 5.77
C ALA A 164 12.07 -9.13 6.05
N HIS A 165 12.12 -8.20 5.11
CA HIS A 165 12.83 -6.93 5.24
C HIS A 165 11.89 -5.86 5.75
N HIS A 166 12.22 -5.24 6.88
CA HIS A 166 11.41 -4.22 7.53
C HIS A 166 11.92 -2.82 7.21
N PHE A 167 10.97 -1.95 6.89
CA PHE A 167 11.21 -0.54 6.57
C PHE A 167 10.27 0.33 7.39
N GLU A 168 10.70 1.54 7.72
CA GLU A 168 9.87 2.51 8.43
C GLU A 168 10.11 3.95 7.95
N LEU A 169 9.09 4.77 8.14
CA LEU A 169 9.12 6.21 7.98
C LEU A 169 8.42 6.84 9.19
N VAL A 170 9.10 7.79 9.84
CA VAL A 170 8.59 8.50 11.03
C VAL A 170 8.38 9.97 10.68
N ALA A 171 7.26 10.53 11.11
CA ALA A 171 6.93 11.94 10.93
C ALA A 171 7.49 12.78 12.10
N ASP A 172 8.79 13.09 12.08
CA ASP A 172 9.50 13.73 13.19
C ASP A 172 8.86 15.08 13.63
N LYS A 173 8.39 15.90 12.70
CA LYS A 173 7.72 17.17 13.00
C LYS A 173 6.46 17.00 13.84
N LYS A 174 5.71 15.94 13.60
CA LYS A 174 4.48 15.63 14.33
C LYS A 174 4.74 15.14 15.75
N LEU A 175 5.90 14.51 15.98
CA LEU A 175 6.33 14.10 17.32
C LEU A 175 6.63 15.32 18.21
N GLU A 176 7.25 16.37 17.67
CA GLU A 176 7.57 17.58 18.41
C GLU A 176 6.32 18.37 18.83
N GLU A 177 5.26 18.32 18.03
CA GLU A 177 3.98 18.97 18.35
C GLU A 177 3.23 18.25 19.47
N ASN A 178 3.16 16.91 19.39
CA ASN A 178 2.44 16.08 20.39
C ASN A 178 3.15 15.98 21.76
N GLN A 179 4.43 16.36 21.86
CA GLN A 179 5.16 16.40 23.15
C GLN A 179 5.03 17.75 23.88
N LYS A 180 4.39 18.74 23.28
CA LYS A 180 4.19 20.07 23.86
C LYS A 180 2.81 20.28 24.49
N GLU A 181 1.91 19.29 24.39
CA GLU A 181 0.63 19.22 25.08
C GLU A 181 0.74 18.32 26.34
#